data_8d829e7f8b1d47f0b82ba4e3db66870d
#
_entry.id   8d829e7f8b1d47f0b82ba4e3db66870d
#
_cell.length_a   1.000
_cell.length_b   1.000
_cell.length_c   1.000
_cell.angle_alpha   90.00
_cell.angle_beta   90.00
_cell.angle_gamma   90.00
#
_symmetry.space_group_name_H-M   'P 1'
#
loop_
_entity.id
_entity.type
_entity.pdbx_description
1 polymer ?
#
loop_
_entity_poly.entity_id
_entity_poly.type
_entity_poly.pdbx_seq_one_letter_code
_entity_poly.pdbx_strand_id
1 'polypeptide(L)'
;MGVVRQYVFPTARIILWAVIAAALVALALKGAELDPPDALQPTGEISESVIAVEKGSVTNAVTVPASVVSDPPVEIKATADGVIAEIQVDDAEVDKDTRVLWIKSEEPVEPVVEVDEETGEETVTEQDPKVTWTSALAPVDGTVDITVLKDQAVAVGETIGTVSPGTLSISGTLTADQQYRLVGATGKAEVTLKGGPAPFTCTGLTIGEAPADAVGGGGDVSMGEPPAEATGAVRCSIPPKVKAFSGLGGEIEITNGNAKDVVVVPISAVLGTSQTGKVWTVAQEGAEAEAREVRLGLTDGLQVEVTKGLKPGEQILEFTPVDDGTEGGVDCDDMTAYEQASMEGDMETMQAFEEECFG
;
A
#
# COMPACT_ATOMS: atom_id res chain seq x y z
N MET A 1 58.35 -76.79 -35.98
CA MET A 1 57.47 -75.91 -35.17
C MET A 1 57.11 -74.63 -35.89
N GLY A 2 56.71 -74.65 -37.15
CA GLY A 2 56.44 -73.44 -37.95
C GLY A 2 54.97 -73.23 -38.42
N VAL A 3 54.20 -74.31 -38.48
CA VAL A 3 52.85 -74.29 -39.15
C VAL A 3 51.77 -73.69 -38.19
N VAL A 4 51.88 -73.91 -36.90
CA VAL A 4 50.90 -73.40 -35.89
C VAL A 4 50.93 -71.87 -35.76
N ARG A 5 52.06 -71.24 -35.98
CA ARG A 5 52.19 -69.79 -35.77
C ARG A 5 51.72 -68.95 -37.01
N GLN A 6 51.66 -69.60 -38.20
CA GLN A 6 51.35 -68.91 -39.43
C GLN A 6 49.86 -68.94 -39.81
N TYR A 7 49.10 -69.94 -39.31
CA TYR A 7 47.67 -70.08 -39.63
C TYR A 7 46.75 -70.06 -38.45
N VAL A 8 47.17 -70.52 -37.28
CA VAL A 8 46.32 -70.62 -36.08
C VAL A 8 46.15 -69.22 -35.42
N PHE A 9 47.16 -68.39 -35.38
CA PHE A 9 47.07 -67.02 -34.82
C PHE A 9 46.19 -66.07 -35.61
N PRO A 10 46.26 -66.02 -36.96
CA PRO A 10 45.37 -65.13 -37.71
C PRO A 10 43.92 -65.60 -37.72
N THR A 11 43.68 -66.96 -37.78
CA THR A 11 42.32 -67.50 -37.72
C THR A 11 41.66 -67.30 -36.34
N ALA A 12 42.40 -67.51 -35.27
CA ALA A 12 41.93 -67.25 -33.89
C ALA A 12 41.55 -65.74 -33.70
N ARG A 13 42.35 -64.84 -34.27
CA ARG A 13 42.07 -63.40 -34.23
C ARG A 13 40.82 -63.00 -35.02
N ILE A 14 40.60 -63.64 -36.20
CA ILE A 14 39.40 -63.39 -36.99
C ILE A 14 38.15 -63.92 -36.26
N ILE A 15 38.23 -65.11 -35.64
CA ILE A 15 37.13 -65.68 -34.87
C ILE A 15 36.81 -64.76 -33.66
N LEU A 16 37.83 -64.27 -32.96
CA LEU A 16 37.66 -63.35 -31.84
C LEU A 16 36.92 -62.09 -32.27
N TRP A 17 37.35 -61.50 -33.38
CA TRP A 17 36.68 -60.31 -33.93
C TRP A 17 35.25 -60.61 -34.40
N ALA A 18 34.99 -61.76 -34.97
CA ALA A 18 33.64 -62.19 -35.37
C ALA A 18 32.74 -62.40 -34.14
N VAL A 19 33.24 -62.93 -33.04
CA VAL A 19 32.49 -63.10 -31.79
C VAL A 19 32.20 -61.73 -31.16
N ILE A 20 33.17 -60.82 -31.12
CA ILE A 20 32.97 -59.44 -30.63
C ILE A 20 31.95 -58.71 -31.48
N ALA A 21 32.05 -58.84 -32.83
CA ALA A 21 31.07 -58.20 -33.74
C ALA A 21 29.65 -58.77 -33.52
N ALA A 22 29.51 -60.11 -33.39
CA ALA A 22 28.22 -60.75 -33.07
C ALA A 22 27.66 -60.34 -31.71
N ALA A 23 28.51 -60.20 -30.70
CA ALA A 23 28.12 -59.73 -29.36
C ALA A 23 27.65 -58.25 -29.40
N LEU A 24 28.35 -57.41 -30.16
CA LEU A 24 27.95 -55.99 -30.31
C LEU A 24 26.63 -55.83 -31.12
N VAL A 25 26.42 -56.66 -32.15
CA VAL A 25 25.15 -56.68 -32.87
C VAL A 25 24.02 -57.19 -31.98
N ALA A 26 24.26 -58.24 -31.18
CA ALA A 26 23.29 -58.74 -30.20
C ALA A 26 22.95 -57.72 -29.14
N LEU A 27 23.96 -56.94 -28.67
CA LEU A 27 23.76 -55.84 -27.72
C LEU A 27 22.99 -54.68 -28.37
N ALA A 28 23.28 -54.34 -29.63
CA ALA A 28 22.58 -53.31 -30.37
C ALA A 28 21.13 -53.69 -30.66
N LEU A 29 20.84 -54.94 -30.98
CA LEU A 29 19.48 -55.42 -31.19
C LEU A 29 18.69 -55.59 -29.89
N LYS A 30 19.33 -55.98 -28.79
CA LYS A 30 18.70 -56.02 -27.45
C LYS A 30 18.61 -54.63 -26.79
N GLY A 31 19.50 -53.70 -27.14
CA GLY A 31 19.42 -52.30 -26.68
C GLY A 31 18.30 -51.49 -27.35
N ALA A 32 17.69 -52.02 -28.47
CA ALA A 32 16.56 -51.39 -29.08
C ALA A 32 15.19 -51.76 -28.43
N GLU A 33 15.21 -52.71 -27.47
CA GLU A 33 14.05 -53.08 -26.64
C GLU A 33 14.19 -52.55 -25.20
N LEU A 34 14.98 -51.48 -24.98
CA LEU A 34 14.85 -50.70 -23.77
C LEU A 34 13.60 -49.84 -24.00
N ASP A 35 12.49 -50.28 -23.42
CA ASP A 35 11.35 -49.36 -23.21
C ASP A 35 11.92 -48.05 -22.70
N PRO A 36 11.53 -46.89 -23.29
CA PRO A 36 11.90 -45.62 -22.73
C PRO A 36 11.51 -45.70 -21.25
N PRO A 37 12.39 -45.27 -20.28
CA PRO A 37 11.97 -45.24 -18.91
C PRO A 37 10.65 -44.51 -18.92
N ASP A 38 9.59 -45.14 -18.34
CA ASP A 38 8.31 -44.48 -18.14
C ASP A 38 8.62 -43.05 -17.81
N ALA A 39 8.30 -42.15 -18.73
CA ALA A 39 8.42 -40.73 -18.42
C ALA A 39 7.74 -40.65 -17.09
N LEU A 40 8.50 -40.19 -16.06
CA LEU A 40 7.97 -39.96 -14.72
C LEU A 40 6.82 -38.99 -14.92
N GLN A 41 5.69 -39.54 -15.34
CA GLN A 41 4.43 -38.81 -15.21
C GLN A 41 4.33 -38.54 -13.73
N PRO A 42 4.30 -37.30 -13.31
CA PRO A 42 3.99 -37.00 -11.94
C PRO A 42 2.58 -37.53 -11.68
N THR A 43 2.47 -38.78 -11.28
CA THR A 43 1.26 -39.37 -10.72
C THR A 43 1.11 -38.90 -9.27
N GLY A 44 1.38 -37.64 -9.03
CA GLY A 44 0.94 -36.96 -7.84
C GLY A 44 -0.52 -36.59 -8.09
N GLU A 45 -1.46 -37.46 -7.72
CA GLU A 45 -2.73 -36.94 -7.24
C GLU A 45 -2.36 -35.95 -6.14
N ILE A 46 -2.44 -34.64 -6.47
CA ILE A 46 -2.35 -33.60 -5.45
C ILE A 46 -3.63 -33.82 -4.63
N SER A 47 -3.51 -34.58 -3.52
CA SER A 47 -4.63 -34.72 -2.61
C SER A 47 -4.96 -33.30 -2.12
N GLU A 48 -6.14 -32.84 -2.47
CA GLU A 48 -6.64 -31.54 -2.03
C GLU A 48 -6.55 -31.50 -0.50
N SER A 49 -5.81 -30.52 0.02
CA SER A 49 -5.69 -30.34 1.47
C SER A 49 -6.99 -29.79 2.02
N VAL A 50 -7.61 -30.50 2.94
CA VAL A 50 -8.86 -30.16 3.58
C VAL A 50 -8.61 -29.71 5.01
N ILE A 51 -9.16 -28.59 5.39
CA ILE A 51 -9.05 -28.02 6.73
C ILE A 51 -10.43 -27.84 7.36
N ALA A 52 -10.51 -27.94 8.69
CA ALA A 52 -11.71 -27.65 9.43
C ALA A 52 -11.82 -26.14 9.71
N VAL A 53 -12.99 -25.57 9.51
CA VAL A 53 -13.31 -24.19 9.85
C VAL A 53 -13.33 -24.03 11.37
N GLU A 54 -12.50 -23.14 11.88
CA GLU A 54 -12.36 -22.88 13.31
C GLU A 54 -12.87 -21.50 13.70
N LYS A 55 -13.04 -21.30 15.01
CA LYS A 55 -13.24 -19.98 15.58
C LYS A 55 -11.89 -19.41 16.00
N GLY A 56 -11.67 -18.17 15.64
CA GLY A 56 -10.44 -17.44 15.97
C GLY A 56 -10.69 -15.98 16.28
N SER A 57 -9.60 -15.23 16.36
CA SER A 57 -9.63 -13.77 16.44
C SER A 57 -8.83 -13.21 15.30
N VAL A 58 -9.38 -12.20 14.63
CA VAL A 58 -8.74 -11.47 13.54
C VAL A 58 -8.58 -10.03 13.94
N THR A 59 -7.37 -9.51 13.82
CA THR A 59 -7.07 -8.10 14.06
C THR A 59 -6.56 -7.50 12.75
N ASN A 60 -7.32 -6.57 12.19
CA ASN A 60 -6.84 -5.82 11.04
C ASN A 60 -5.85 -4.76 11.53
N ALA A 61 -4.57 -5.09 11.50
CA ALA A 61 -3.48 -4.19 11.80
C ALA A 61 -2.62 -3.97 10.55
N VAL A 62 -2.19 -2.73 10.37
CA VAL A 62 -1.26 -2.34 9.30
C VAL A 62 -0.02 -1.75 9.93
N THR A 63 1.13 -2.35 9.70
CA THR A 63 2.43 -1.85 10.15
C THR A 63 3.08 -1.07 9.01
N VAL A 64 3.48 0.16 9.31
CA VAL A 64 4.06 1.10 8.35
C VAL A 64 5.43 1.54 8.83
N PRO A 65 6.49 1.40 8.02
CA PRO A 65 7.78 2.00 8.33
C PRO A 65 7.65 3.52 8.32
N ALA A 66 8.22 4.17 9.33
CA ALA A 66 8.04 5.59 9.55
C ALA A 66 9.29 6.24 10.15
N SER A 67 9.33 7.56 10.12
CA SER A 67 10.39 8.35 10.73
C SER A 67 9.82 9.53 11.52
N VAL A 68 10.53 9.92 12.56
CA VAL A 68 10.20 11.10 13.35
C VAL A 68 10.57 12.35 12.55
N VAL A 69 9.61 13.25 12.42
CA VAL A 69 9.77 14.54 11.74
C VAL A 69 9.35 15.68 12.67
N SER A 70 9.96 16.83 12.52
CA SER A 70 9.48 18.05 13.18
C SER A 70 8.19 18.52 12.53
N ASP A 71 7.26 19.01 13.31
CA ASP A 71 6.06 19.62 12.76
C ASP A 71 6.41 20.91 12.02
N PRO A 72 5.82 21.18 10.86
CA PRO A 72 6.10 22.37 10.08
C PRO A 72 5.64 23.63 10.82
N PRO A 73 6.30 24.77 10.59
CA PRO A 73 5.81 26.06 11.07
C PRO A 73 4.40 26.35 10.56
N VAL A 74 3.61 27.00 11.42
CA VAL A 74 2.24 27.43 11.11
C VAL A 74 2.26 28.92 10.76
N GLU A 75 1.68 29.29 9.64
CA GLU A 75 1.64 30.69 9.18
C GLU A 75 0.76 31.57 10.06
N ILE A 76 1.28 32.76 10.38
CA ILE A 76 0.51 33.87 10.95
C ILE A 76 0.06 34.74 9.77
N LYS A 77 -1.24 34.91 9.60
CA LYS A 77 -1.81 35.72 8.52
C LYS A 77 -2.33 37.05 9.03
N ALA A 78 -2.15 38.10 8.25
CA ALA A 78 -2.75 39.39 8.53
C ALA A 78 -4.28 39.30 8.51
N THR A 79 -4.92 39.82 9.54
CA THR A 79 -6.37 39.80 9.74
C THR A 79 -7.07 41.09 9.26
N ALA A 80 -6.31 42.11 8.89
CA ALA A 80 -6.79 43.38 8.35
C ALA A 80 -5.77 43.93 7.35
N ASP A 81 -6.27 44.76 6.41
CA ASP A 81 -5.41 45.60 5.58
C ASP A 81 -4.89 46.79 6.40
N GLY A 82 -3.63 47.16 6.19
CA GLY A 82 -3.06 48.28 6.90
C GLY A 82 -1.54 48.28 6.95
N VAL A 83 -1.00 48.92 7.96
CA VAL A 83 0.44 49.04 8.18
C VAL A 83 0.81 48.39 9.52
N ILE A 84 1.92 47.66 9.57
CA ILE A 84 2.45 47.07 10.81
C ILE A 84 2.89 48.23 11.75
N ALA A 85 2.15 48.38 12.81
CA ALA A 85 2.40 49.49 13.74
C ALA A 85 3.42 49.15 14.82
N GLU A 86 3.31 47.95 15.36
CA GLU A 86 4.17 47.48 16.44
C GLU A 86 4.31 45.97 16.43
N ILE A 87 5.52 45.47 16.52
CA ILE A 87 5.84 44.05 16.73
C ILE A 87 6.10 43.88 18.23
N GLN A 88 5.28 43.05 18.88
CA GLN A 88 5.37 42.83 20.32
C GLN A 88 6.28 41.67 20.69
N VAL A 89 6.27 40.63 19.84
CA VAL A 89 7.02 39.40 20.05
C VAL A 89 7.66 38.97 18.75
N ASP A 90 8.96 38.68 18.80
CA ASP A 90 9.73 38.13 17.71
C ASP A 90 10.84 37.24 18.28
N ASP A 91 11.19 36.15 17.65
CA ASP A 91 12.18 35.14 18.08
C ASP A 91 11.97 34.67 19.55
N ALA A 92 10.72 34.57 19.98
CA ALA A 92 10.39 34.18 21.36
C ALA A 92 9.30 33.09 21.39
N GLU A 93 9.29 32.35 22.48
CA GLU A 93 8.27 31.35 22.77
C GLU A 93 6.96 32.02 23.23
N VAL A 94 5.87 31.63 22.61
CA VAL A 94 4.53 32.16 22.91
C VAL A 94 3.53 31.02 23.06
N ASP A 95 2.51 31.30 23.86
CA ASP A 95 1.32 30.46 23.92
C ASP A 95 0.36 30.82 22.78
N LYS A 96 -0.48 29.87 22.40
CA LYS A 96 -1.58 30.11 21.47
C LYS A 96 -2.40 31.32 21.90
N ASP A 97 -2.91 32.07 20.92
CA ASP A 97 -3.70 33.29 21.08
C ASP A 97 -2.93 34.47 21.72
N THR A 98 -1.61 34.35 21.92
CA THR A 98 -0.76 35.46 22.29
C THR A 98 -0.69 36.46 21.17
N ARG A 99 -0.82 37.76 21.51
CA ARG A 99 -0.71 38.85 20.53
C ARG A 99 0.73 39.01 20.09
N VAL A 100 0.96 38.97 18.79
CA VAL A 100 2.29 39.04 18.17
C VAL A 100 2.60 40.45 17.69
N LEU A 101 1.66 41.06 17.01
CA LEU A 101 1.83 42.40 16.46
C LEU A 101 0.49 43.14 16.32
N TRP A 102 0.58 44.47 16.04
CA TRP A 102 -0.54 45.32 15.74
C TRP A 102 -0.51 45.78 14.30
N ILE A 103 -1.68 45.74 13.65
CA ILE A 103 -1.95 46.30 12.31
C ILE A 103 -2.81 47.57 12.51
N LYS A 104 -2.35 48.67 11.96
CA LYS A 104 -3.06 49.96 11.91
C LYS A 104 -3.71 50.10 10.55
N SER A 105 -5.01 50.14 10.51
CA SER A 105 -5.82 50.43 9.29
C SER A 105 -6.30 51.87 9.36
N GLU A 106 -6.14 52.60 8.26
CA GLU A 106 -6.64 53.95 8.12
C GLU A 106 -7.70 53.95 7.01
N GLU A 107 -8.93 54.28 7.38
CA GLU A 107 -10.03 54.40 6.45
C GLU A 107 -10.28 55.90 6.19
N PRO A 108 -10.12 56.38 4.95
CA PRO A 108 -10.38 57.80 4.66
C PRO A 108 -11.85 58.12 4.92
N VAL A 109 -12.09 59.23 5.60
CA VAL A 109 -13.44 59.75 5.85
C VAL A 109 -13.74 60.79 4.80
N GLU A 110 -14.96 60.78 4.24
CA GLU A 110 -15.38 61.80 3.30
C GLU A 110 -15.34 63.18 3.95
N PRO A 111 -14.76 64.20 3.24
CA PRO A 111 -14.73 65.58 3.74
C PRO A 111 -16.15 66.12 3.91
N VAL A 112 -16.36 66.87 4.99
CA VAL A 112 -17.63 67.57 5.18
C VAL A 112 -17.62 68.88 4.39
N VAL A 113 -18.57 69.00 3.49
CA VAL A 113 -18.80 70.21 2.73
C VAL A 113 -19.94 70.99 3.38
N GLU A 114 -19.63 72.13 4.00
CA GLU A 114 -20.60 73.07 4.52
C GLU A 114 -20.78 74.20 3.50
N VAL A 115 -22.02 74.43 3.06
CA VAL A 115 -22.38 75.52 2.20
C VAL A 115 -23.00 76.61 3.03
N ASP A 116 -22.35 77.76 3.06
CA ASP A 116 -22.92 78.95 3.74
C ASP A 116 -24.18 79.44 2.93
N GLU A 117 -25.36 79.41 3.54
CA GLU A 117 -26.60 79.70 2.94
C GLU A 117 -26.76 81.20 2.50
N GLU A 118 -25.95 82.12 3.10
CA GLU A 118 -26.02 83.57 2.76
C GLU A 118 -25.03 83.95 1.66
N THR A 119 -23.85 83.33 1.63
CA THR A 119 -22.78 83.69 0.69
C THR A 119 -22.63 82.69 -0.48
N GLY A 120 -23.15 81.47 -0.33
CA GLY A 120 -22.95 80.37 -1.28
C GLY A 120 -21.51 79.83 -1.34
N GLU A 121 -20.67 80.20 -0.39
CA GLU A 121 -19.32 79.69 -0.30
C GLU A 121 -19.31 78.25 0.27
N GLU A 122 -18.64 77.37 -0.43
CA GLU A 122 -18.41 75.93 0.02
C GLU A 122 -17.13 75.89 0.86
N THR A 123 -17.27 75.52 2.14
CA THR A 123 -16.11 75.23 3.01
C THR A 123 -15.95 73.70 3.08
N VAL A 124 -14.86 73.24 2.52
CA VAL A 124 -14.50 71.79 2.59
C VAL A 124 -13.62 71.61 3.81
N THR A 125 -14.12 70.87 4.81
CA THR A 125 -13.36 70.49 6.00
C THR A 125 -12.89 69.03 5.84
N GLU A 126 -11.60 68.83 5.68
CA GLU A 126 -11.00 67.49 5.71
C GLU A 126 -11.15 66.89 7.10
N GLN A 127 -11.61 65.64 7.20
CA GLN A 127 -11.70 64.91 8.43
C GLN A 127 -10.49 63.99 8.59
N ASP A 128 -10.02 63.80 9.80
CA ASP A 128 -8.96 62.82 10.10
C ASP A 128 -9.44 61.42 9.75
N PRO A 129 -8.60 60.59 9.13
CA PRO A 129 -8.94 59.22 8.80
C PRO A 129 -9.32 58.42 10.05
N LYS A 130 -10.31 57.55 9.91
CA LYS A 130 -10.71 56.62 10.95
C LYS A 130 -9.63 55.58 11.14
N VAL A 131 -8.98 55.56 12.28
CA VAL A 131 -7.93 54.61 12.63
C VAL A 131 -8.51 53.41 13.39
N THR A 132 -8.28 52.20 12.85
CA THR A 132 -8.65 50.91 13.48
C THR A 132 -7.38 50.12 13.81
N TRP A 133 -7.34 49.58 14.98
CA TRP A 133 -6.22 48.73 15.45
C TRP A 133 -6.66 47.28 15.52
N THR A 134 -5.99 46.41 14.76
CA THR A 134 -6.26 44.98 14.75
C THR A 134 -5.01 44.22 15.17
N SER A 135 -5.16 43.22 16.04
CA SER A 135 -4.04 42.39 16.49
C SER A 135 -3.96 41.10 15.73
N ALA A 136 -2.75 40.68 15.35
CA ALA A 136 -2.47 39.33 14.90
C ALA A 136 -2.07 38.49 16.11
N LEU A 137 -2.62 37.27 16.19
CA LEU A 137 -2.43 36.33 17.27
C LEU A 137 -1.66 35.12 16.81
N ALA A 138 -0.91 34.49 17.71
CA ALA A 138 -0.24 33.21 17.46
C ALA A 138 -1.29 32.09 17.32
N PRO A 139 -1.28 31.33 16.19
CA PRO A 139 -2.27 30.28 15.95
C PRO A 139 -2.06 29.02 16.80
N VAL A 140 -0.83 28.79 17.26
CA VAL A 140 -0.40 27.64 18.08
C VAL A 140 0.66 28.10 19.11
N ASP A 141 0.92 27.23 20.09
CA ASP A 141 2.06 27.39 21.00
C ASP A 141 3.37 27.14 20.22
N GLY A 142 4.42 27.90 20.50
CA GLY A 142 5.71 27.69 19.85
C GLY A 142 6.58 28.95 19.78
N THR A 143 7.62 28.91 18.97
CA THR A 143 8.52 30.03 18.72
C THR A 143 8.05 30.81 17.49
N VAL A 144 7.82 32.12 17.69
CA VAL A 144 7.40 33.05 16.65
C VAL A 144 8.62 33.54 15.87
N ASP A 145 8.48 33.63 14.56
CA ASP A 145 9.42 34.25 13.63
C ASP A 145 8.62 35.22 12.72
N ILE A 146 8.89 36.52 12.86
CA ILE A 146 8.19 37.59 12.11
C ILE A 146 8.99 37.95 10.87
N THR A 147 8.33 37.84 9.71
CA THR A 147 8.97 38.10 8.40
C THR A 147 8.71 39.51 7.88
N VAL A 148 7.81 40.28 8.52
CA VAL A 148 7.47 41.65 8.10
C VAL A 148 8.16 42.68 9.02
N LEU A 149 8.31 43.88 8.48
CA LEU A 149 8.94 45.00 9.18
C LEU A 149 7.88 45.97 9.73
N LYS A 150 8.26 46.71 10.78
CA LYS A 150 7.48 47.87 11.24
C LYS A 150 7.30 48.87 10.08
N ASP A 151 6.13 49.47 10.01
CA ASP A 151 5.68 50.41 8.97
C ASP A 151 5.53 49.78 7.55
N GLN A 152 5.60 48.48 7.46
CA GLN A 152 5.30 47.74 6.21
C GLN A 152 3.78 47.65 6.02
N ALA A 153 3.31 47.91 4.81
CA ALA A 153 1.93 47.68 4.41
C ALA A 153 1.67 46.19 4.19
N VAL A 154 0.54 45.69 4.68
CA VAL A 154 0.10 44.30 4.56
C VAL A 154 -1.35 44.24 4.13
N ALA A 155 -1.73 43.20 3.40
CA ALA A 155 -3.09 42.90 2.99
C ALA A 155 -3.68 41.74 3.81
N VAL A 156 -5.02 41.70 3.90
CA VAL A 156 -5.72 40.58 4.55
C VAL A 156 -5.29 39.23 3.93
N GLY A 157 -4.92 38.27 4.75
CA GLY A 157 -4.47 36.93 4.34
C GLY A 157 -3.00 36.82 3.96
N GLU A 158 -2.27 37.92 3.92
CA GLU A 158 -0.82 37.92 3.72
C GLU A 158 -0.10 37.26 4.90
N THR A 159 0.91 36.43 4.63
CA THR A 159 1.71 35.80 5.68
C THR A 159 2.68 36.82 6.27
N ILE A 160 2.53 37.11 7.56
CA ILE A 160 3.30 38.12 8.30
C ILE A 160 4.36 37.49 9.22
N GLY A 161 4.32 36.18 9.36
CA GLY A 161 5.26 35.42 10.17
C GLY A 161 4.85 33.99 10.26
N THR A 162 5.60 33.22 11.06
CA THR A 162 5.33 31.80 11.32
C THR A 162 5.49 31.50 12.80
N VAL A 163 4.83 30.44 13.29
CA VAL A 163 5.04 29.86 14.61
C VAL A 163 5.53 28.43 14.43
N SER A 164 6.73 28.17 14.93
CA SER A 164 7.31 26.82 14.97
C SER A 164 6.89 26.13 16.27
N PRO A 165 6.03 25.11 16.24
CA PRO A 165 5.50 24.50 17.46
C PRO A 165 6.54 23.69 18.24
N GLY A 166 7.68 23.35 17.63
CA GLY A 166 8.72 22.55 18.27
C GLY A 166 8.28 21.13 18.63
N THR A 167 7.09 20.73 18.19
CA THR A 167 6.55 19.38 18.39
C THR A 167 7.07 18.41 17.35
N LEU A 168 6.98 17.14 17.69
CA LEU A 168 7.41 16.04 16.81
C LEU A 168 6.22 15.18 16.43
N SER A 169 6.20 14.77 15.19
CA SER A 169 5.28 13.77 14.67
C SER A 169 6.08 12.59 14.10
N ILE A 170 5.45 11.44 14.02
CA ILE A 170 5.97 10.34 13.23
C ILE A 170 5.20 10.28 11.92
N SER A 171 5.92 10.12 10.81
CA SER A 171 5.34 10.09 9.46
C SER A 171 5.85 8.86 8.70
N GLY A 172 4.95 8.18 7.99
CA GLY A 172 5.24 7.04 7.13
C GLY A 172 4.43 7.10 5.85
N THR A 173 4.86 6.33 4.85
CA THR A 173 4.17 6.24 3.55
C THR A 173 3.32 4.98 3.49
N LEU A 174 2.17 5.06 2.84
CA LEU A 174 1.20 3.99 2.65
C LEU A 174 1.09 3.61 1.18
N THR A 175 0.97 2.32 0.91
CA THR A 175 0.51 1.82 -0.39
C THR A 175 -1.01 1.95 -0.52
N ALA A 176 -1.54 1.87 -1.75
CA ALA A 176 -2.98 1.91 -1.99
C ALA A 176 -3.73 0.81 -1.21
N ASP A 177 -3.19 -0.40 -1.19
CA ASP A 177 -3.78 -1.52 -0.45
C ASP A 177 -3.85 -1.25 1.06
N GLN A 178 -2.76 -0.73 1.65
CA GLN A 178 -2.72 -0.35 3.05
C GLN A 178 -3.75 0.75 3.38
N GLN A 179 -3.93 1.73 2.47
CA GLN A 179 -4.95 2.77 2.65
C GLN A 179 -6.37 2.20 2.68
N TYR A 180 -6.69 1.28 1.75
CA TYR A 180 -8.01 0.61 1.75
C TYR A 180 -8.27 -0.15 3.05
N ARG A 181 -7.27 -0.82 3.59
CA ARG A 181 -7.37 -1.55 4.86
C ARG A 181 -7.56 -0.63 6.06
N LEU A 182 -7.13 0.63 5.95
CA LEU A 182 -7.22 1.63 7.02
C LEU A 182 -8.45 2.54 6.93
N VAL A 183 -9.33 2.35 5.95
CA VAL A 183 -10.57 3.11 5.84
C VAL A 183 -11.42 2.91 7.11
N GLY A 184 -11.70 3.99 7.81
CA GLY A 184 -12.45 3.97 9.07
C GLY A 184 -11.63 3.67 10.34
N ALA A 185 -10.30 3.62 10.23
CA ALA A 185 -9.42 3.44 11.39
C ALA A 185 -9.65 4.53 12.46
N THR A 186 -9.59 4.12 13.72
CA THR A 186 -9.68 5.04 14.85
C THR A 186 -8.40 5.87 14.94
N GLY A 187 -8.50 7.16 15.21
CA GLY A 187 -7.38 8.12 15.19
C GLY A 187 -6.23 7.87 16.20
N LYS A 188 -5.90 6.62 16.48
CA LYS A 188 -4.81 6.18 17.37
C LYS A 188 -4.00 5.08 16.72
N ALA A 189 -2.70 5.11 16.96
CA ALA A 189 -1.79 4.06 16.51
C ALA A 189 -0.72 3.79 17.58
N GLU A 190 -0.14 2.61 17.57
CA GLU A 190 1.01 2.27 18.41
C GLU A 190 2.30 2.55 17.63
N VAL A 191 3.25 3.18 18.28
CA VAL A 191 4.53 3.58 17.68
C VAL A 191 5.67 2.90 18.40
N THR A 192 6.55 2.27 17.64
CA THR A 192 7.80 1.67 18.10
C THR A 192 8.97 2.37 17.41
N LEU A 193 9.82 3.06 18.20
CA LEU A 193 11.02 3.75 17.69
C LEU A 193 12.26 2.86 17.78
N LYS A 194 13.09 2.85 16.75
CA LYS A 194 14.34 2.08 16.71
C LYS A 194 15.36 2.63 17.71
N GLY A 195 15.65 1.85 18.76
CA GLY A 195 16.54 2.29 19.84
C GLY A 195 15.93 3.37 20.77
N GLY A 196 14.63 3.60 20.66
CA GLY A 196 13.88 4.56 21.46
C GLY A 196 13.30 3.96 22.76
N PRO A 197 12.37 4.69 23.40
CA PRO A 197 11.64 4.23 24.57
C PRO A 197 10.73 3.02 24.22
N ALA A 198 10.05 2.48 25.26
CA ALA A 198 9.02 1.46 25.05
C ALA A 198 7.92 1.95 24.09
N PRO A 199 7.24 1.04 23.36
CA PRO A 199 6.14 1.39 22.47
C PRO A 199 5.12 2.29 23.16
N PHE A 200 4.61 3.26 22.43
CA PHE A 200 3.65 4.24 22.94
C PHE A 200 2.53 4.51 21.94
N THR A 201 1.39 4.91 22.47
CA THR A 201 0.25 5.32 21.63
C THR A 201 0.43 6.77 21.21
N CYS A 202 0.40 7.04 19.92
CA CYS A 202 0.33 8.38 19.37
C CYS A 202 -1.13 8.83 19.20
N THR A 203 -1.35 10.11 19.03
CA THR A 203 -2.68 10.73 18.90
C THR A 203 -2.75 11.60 17.66
N GLY A 204 -3.99 11.90 17.22
CA GLY A 204 -4.16 12.73 16.03
C GLY A 204 -3.69 12.03 14.75
N LEU A 205 -3.92 10.71 14.64
CA LEU A 205 -3.62 9.96 13.44
C LEU A 205 -4.37 10.56 12.25
N THR A 206 -3.63 10.97 11.25
CA THR A 206 -4.17 11.44 9.97
C THR A 206 -3.64 10.56 8.84
N ILE A 207 -4.53 10.17 7.95
CA ILE A 207 -4.21 9.44 6.73
C ILE A 207 -4.60 10.37 5.59
N GLY A 208 -3.65 10.69 4.72
CA GLY A 208 -3.83 11.64 3.63
C GLY A 208 -2.98 11.31 2.42
N GLU A 209 -2.96 12.22 1.48
CA GLU A 209 -2.11 12.15 0.30
C GLU A 209 -0.62 12.21 0.71
N ALA A 210 0.21 11.43 0.06
CA ALA A 210 1.66 11.51 0.30
C ALA A 210 2.17 12.88 -0.15
N PRO A 211 2.98 13.60 0.68
CA PRO A 211 3.59 14.84 0.22
C PRO A 211 4.42 14.57 -1.02
N ALA A 212 4.38 15.51 -1.98
CA ALA A 212 5.09 15.39 -3.26
C ALA A 212 6.60 15.11 -3.11
N ASP A 213 7.19 15.58 -2.02
CA ASP A 213 8.60 15.38 -1.69
C ASP A 213 8.93 13.95 -1.18
N ALA A 214 7.93 13.18 -0.77
CA ALA A 214 8.11 11.80 -0.30
C ALA A 214 8.28 10.79 -1.47
N VAL A 215 7.88 11.16 -2.67
CA VAL A 215 7.97 10.32 -3.88
C VAL A 215 9.38 10.35 -4.51
N GLY A 216 10.25 11.28 -4.07
CA GLY A 216 11.57 11.53 -4.64
C GLY A 216 12.77 11.31 -3.72
N GLY A 217 12.60 10.78 -2.52
CA GLY A 217 13.68 10.54 -1.57
C GLY A 217 14.67 9.48 -2.06
N GLY A 218 15.74 9.91 -2.73
CA GLY A 218 16.86 9.09 -3.20
C GLY A 218 17.56 8.38 -2.04
N GLY A 219 17.12 7.18 -1.73
CA GLY A 219 17.88 6.17 -1.02
C GLY A 219 18.34 5.15 -2.03
N ASP A 220 19.60 4.76 -1.93
CA ASP A 220 20.33 3.77 -2.73
C ASP A 220 19.45 2.55 -3.05
N VAL A 221 18.87 2.51 -4.25
CA VAL A 221 18.01 1.42 -4.71
C VAL A 221 18.90 0.24 -5.09
N SER A 222 19.00 -0.72 -4.18
CA SER A 222 19.39 -2.08 -4.51
C SER A 222 18.48 -2.59 -5.62
N MET A 223 19.05 -2.94 -6.78
CA MET A 223 18.32 -3.52 -7.91
C MET A 223 17.51 -4.74 -7.48
N GLY A 224 16.19 -4.67 -7.50
CA GLY A 224 15.41 -5.87 -7.28
C GLY A 224 13.90 -5.79 -7.14
N GLU A 225 13.27 -4.63 -7.05
CA GLU A 225 11.80 -4.52 -7.11
C GLU A 225 11.43 -3.04 -7.17
N PRO A 226 10.55 -2.60 -8.10
CA PRO A 226 10.10 -1.22 -8.05
C PRO A 226 9.43 -1.01 -6.69
N PRO A 227 9.77 0.05 -5.93
CA PRO A 227 9.09 0.36 -4.70
C PRO A 227 7.61 0.52 -5.03
N ALA A 228 6.75 -0.19 -4.30
CA ALA A 228 5.30 -0.02 -4.39
C ALA A 228 5.03 1.50 -4.27
N GLU A 229 4.41 2.08 -5.29
CA GLU A 229 4.19 3.52 -5.35
C GLU A 229 3.42 3.96 -4.11
N ALA A 230 4.04 4.80 -3.30
CA ALA A 230 3.43 5.36 -2.12
C ALA A 230 2.32 6.31 -2.58
N THR A 231 1.06 5.93 -2.35
CA THR A 231 -0.11 6.72 -2.74
C THR A 231 -0.65 7.55 -1.59
N GLY A 232 -0.20 7.30 -0.36
CA GLY A 232 -0.63 8.00 0.83
C GLY A 232 0.45 8.16 1.89
N ALA A 233 0.15 9.01 2.86
CA ALA A 233 0.95 9.20 4.05
C ALA A 233 0.12 9.04 5.31
N VAL A 234 0.75 8.52 6.34
CA VAL A 234 0.22 8.51 7.69
C VAL A 234 1.07 9.44 8.55
N ARG A 235 0.42 10.25 9.38
CA ARG A 235 1.08 11.13 10.34
C ARG A 235 0.38 11.04 11.69
N CYS A 236 1.17 11.09 12.77
CA CYS A 236 0.67 10.97 14.11
C CYS A 236 1.57 11.77 15.06
N SER A 237 0.98 12.55 15.96
CA SER A 237 1.72 13.38 16.91
C SER A 237 2.33 12.54 18.03
N ILE A 238 3.58 12.80 18.36
CA ILE A 238 4.32 12.16 19.47
C ILE A 238 3.98 12.90 20.77
N PRO A 239 3.53 12.18 21.81
CA PRO A 239 3.26 12.80 23.09
C PRO A 239 4.51 13.49 23.68
N PRO A 240 4.40 14.68 24.31
CA PRO A 240 5.56 15.45 24.80
C PRO A 240 6.37 14.74 25.90
N LYS A 241 5.79 13.71 26.52
CA LYS A 241 6.49 12.87 27.51
C LYS A 241 7.47 11.89 26.91
N VAL A 242 7.36 11.62 25.60
CA VAL A 242 8.21 10.70 24.85
C VAL A 242 9.42 11.46 24.35
N LYS A 243 10.62 11.04 24.74
CA LYS A 243 11.85 11.62 24.20
C LYS A 243 12.15 11.02 22.85
N ALA A 244 12.01 11.81 21.81
CA ALA A 244 12.33 11.45 20.42
C ALA A 244 13.14 12.57 19.78
N PHE A 245 13.78 12.28 18.67
CA PHE A 245 14.57 13.23 17.89
C PHE A 245 14.18 13.12 16.42
N SER A 246 14.15 14.22 15.71
CA SER A 246 13.91 14.23 14.27
C SER A 246 14.93 13.35 13.54
N GLY A 247 14.46 12.57 12.55
CA GLY A 247 15.26 11.61 11.81
C GLY A 247 15.34 10.21 12.43
N LEU A 248 14.77 10.00 13.63
CA LEU A 248 14.73 8.66 14.23
C LEU A 248 13.73 7.78 13.49
N GLY A 249 14.18 6.61 13.01
CA GLY A 249 13.33 5.64 12.36
C GLY A 249 12.48 4.85 13.35
N GLY A 250 11.31 4.38 12.90
CA GLY A 250 10.39 3.59 13.69
C GLY A 250 9.34 2.90 12.84
N GLU A 251 8.34 2.37 13.49
CA GLU A 251 7.18 1.72 12.88
C GLU A 251 5.91 2.23 13.54
N ILE A 252 4.87 2.40 12.74
CA ILE A 252 3.53 2.75 13.20
C ILE A 252 2.64 1.54 12.96
N GLU A 253 2.05 1.01 14.00
CA GLU A 253 1.04 -0.05 13.92
C GLU A 253 -0.35 0.57 14.12
N ILE A 254 -1.17 0.48 13.08
CA ILE A 254 -2.52 1.05 13.05
C ILE A 254 -3.52 -0.10 13.07
N THR A 255 -4.28 -0.21 14.14
CA THR A 255 -5.33 -1.23 14.26
C THR A 255 -6.66 -0.66 13.77
N ASN A 256 -7.24 -1.32 12.75
CA ASN A 256 -8.54 -0.99 12.18
C ASN A 256 -9.52 -2.15 12.34
N GLY A 257 -9.91 -2.41 13.58
CA GLY A 257 -10.86 -3.46 13.93
C GLY A 257 -10.23 -4.70 14.54
N ASN A 258 -10.98 -5.31 15.44
CA ASN A 258 -10.65 -6.57 16.10
C ASN A 258 -11.93 -7.37 16.27
N ALA A 259 -11.99 -8.58 15.71
CA ALA A 259 -13.07 -9.51 15.86
C ALA A 259 -12.59 -10.72 16.66
N LYS A 260 -13.36 -11.11 17.70
CA LYS A 260 -13.05 -12.25 18.58
C LYS A 260 -14.17 -13.27 18.49
N ASP A 261 -13.83 -14.56 18.64
CA ASP A 261 -14.76 -15.68 18.56
C ASP A 261 -15.55 -15.74 17.24
N VAL A 262 -14.94 -15.28 16.16
CA VAL A 262 -15.51 -15.29 14.80
C VAL A 262 -15.01 -16.49 14.01
N VAL A 263 -15.76 -16.87 12.98
CA VAL A 263 -15.34 -17.89 12.02
C VAL A 263 -14.18 -17.35 11.21
N VAL A 264 -13.05 -18.06 11.18
CA VAL A 264 -11.86 -17.68 10.44
C VAL A 264 -11.45 -18.76 9.45
N VAL A 265 -10.95 -18.34 8.30
CA VAL A 265 -10.40 -19.23 7.29
C VAL A 265 -9.09 -18.61 6.73
N PRO A 266 -8.13 -19.42 6.28
CA PRO A 266 -6.95 -18.92 5.60
C PRO A 266 -7.35 -18.14 4.33
N ILE A 267 -6.60 -17.09 4.00
CA ILE A 267 -6.88 -16.30 2.79
C ILE A 267 -6.70 -17.14 1.51
N SER A 268 -5.84 -18.17 1.55
CA SER A 268 -5.62 -19.13 0.45
C SER A 268 -6.86 -19.97 0.12
N ALA A 269 -7.79 -20.12 1.06
CA ALA A 269 -9.03 -20.89 0.88
C ALA A 269 -10.17 -20.08 0.26
N VAL A 270 -9.96 -18.78 0.00
CA VAL A 270 -11.02 -17.86 -0.45
C VAL A 270 -10.66 -17.24 -1.78
N LEU A 271 -11.54 -17.37 -2.75
CA LEU A 271 -11.47 -16.66 -4.02
C LEU A 271 -12.50 -15.55 -4.03
N GLY A 272 -12.08 -14.29 -4.17
CA GLY A 272 -13.02 -13.17 -4.22
C GLY A 272 -12.43 -11.81 -3.93
N THR A 273 -13.30 -10.89 -3.51
CA THR A 273 -12.98 -9.49 -3.18
C THR A 273 -12.96 -9.29 -1.66
N SER A 274 -12.73 -8.05 -1.21
CA SER A 274 -12.65 -7.72 0.22
C SER A 274 -13.94 -7.98 1.03
N GLN A 275 -15.11 -8.10 0.39
CA GLN A 275 -16.40 -8.23 1.07
C GLN A 275 -17.14 -9.54 0.78
N THR A 276 -16.87 -10.14 -0.38
CA THR A 276 -17.53 -11.37 -0.83
C THR A 276 -16.51 -12.30 -1.46
N GLY A 277 -16.66 -13.59 -1.20
CA GLY A 277 -15.78 -14.61 -1.77
C GLY A 277 -16.51 -15.92 -1.96
N LYS A 278 -15.81 -16.88 -2.58
CA LYS A 278 -16.20 -18.28 -2.71
C LYS A 278 -15.21 -19.14 -1.95
N VAL A 279 -15.71 -20.14 -1.27
CA VAL A 279 -14.93 -21.21 -0.63
C VAL A 279 -15.47 -22.55 -1.11
N TRP A 280 -14.64 -23.56 -1.13
CA TRP A 280 -15.04 -24.91 -1.53
C TRP A 280 -15.21 -25.78 -0.30
N THR A 281 -16.45 -26.18 -0.06
CA THR A 281 -16.82 -27.01 1.09
C THR A 281 -16.81 -28.49 0.71
N VAL A 282 -16.27 -29.33 1.59
CA VAL A 282 -16.18 -30.78 1.40
C VAL A 282 -17.09 -31.47 2.42
N ALA A 283 -18.07 -32.23 1.95
CA ALA A 283 -19.04 -32.87 2.84
C ALA A 283 -18.43 -34.05 3.63
N GLN A 284 -17.51 -34.79 3.03
CA GLN A 284 -16.74 -35.90 3.61
C GLN A 284 -15.41 -36.01 2.89
N GLU A 285 -14.40 -36.54 3.56
CA GLU A 285 -13.07 -36.79 2.99
C GLU A 285 -13.17 -37.62 1.69
N GLY A 286 -12.69 -37.08 0.57
CA GLY A 286 -12.80 -37.71 -0.76
C GLY A 286 -14.12 -37.41 -1.50
N ALA A 287 -14.99 -36.57 -1.00
CA ALA A 287 -16.14 -36.06 -1.75
C ALA A 287 -15.75 -34.85 -2.61
N GLU A 288 -16.44 -34.68 -3.73
CA GLU A 288 -16.26 -33.51 -4.59
C GLU A 288 -16.55 -32.22 -3.83
N ALA A 289 -15.70 -31.23 -4.04
CA ALA A 289 -15.80 -29.96 -3.35
C ALA A 289 -16.87 -29.07 -4.00
N GLU A 290 -17.77 -28.51 -3.19
CA GLU A 290 -18.84 -27.63 -3.66
C GLU A 290 -18.48 -26.16 -3.40
N ALA A 291 -18.53 -25.32 -4.45
CA ALA A 291 -18.33 -23.88 -4.31
C ALA A 291 -19.50 -23.24 -3.54
N ARG A 292 -19.18 -22.47 -2.51
CA ARG A 292 -20.15 -21.76 -1.66
C ARG A 292 -19.79 -20.30 -1.53
N GLU A 293 -20.74 -19.42 -1.77
CA GLU A 293 -20.58 -17.99 -1.54
C GLU A 293 -20.52 -17.67 -0.05
N VAL A 294 -19.57 -16.82 0.33
CA VAL A 294 -19.38 -16.33 1.70
C VAL A 294 -19.28 -14.82 1.73
N ARG A 295 -19.67 -14.23 2.87
CA ARG A 295 -19.41 -12.84 3.16
C ARG A 295 -18.23 -12.73 4.09
N LEU A 296 -17.29 -11.90 3.69
CA LEU A 296 -16.04 -11.68 4.40
C LEU A 296 -16.16 -10.46 5.33
N GLY A 297 -15.34 -10.45 6.35
CA GLY A 297 -15.21 -9.39 7.34
C GLY A 297 -13.77 -8.90 7.42
N LEU A 298 -13.24 -8.81 8.64
CA LEU A 298 -11.86 -8.36 8.88
C LEU A 298 -10.84 -9.39 8.39
N THR A 299 -9.68 -8.90 7.97
CA THR A 299 -8.52 -9.74 7.62
C THR A 299 -7.25 -9.19 8.26
N ASP A 300 -6.35 -10.09 8.67
CA ASP A 300 -4.99 -9.77 9.11
C ASP A 300 -3.93 -9.99 8.01
N GLY A 301 -4.37 -10.43 6.82
CA GLY A 301 -3.52 -10.76 5.68
C GLY A 301 -3.10 -12.23 5.63
N LEU A 302 -3.36 -13.02 6.67
CA LEU A 302 -3.16 -14.48 6.72
C LEU A 302 -4.50 -15.21 6.80
N GLN A 303 -5.42 -14.67 7.59
CA GLN A 303 -6.75 -15.18 7.80
C GLN A 303 -7.80 -14.12 7.52
N VAL A 304 -8.99 -14.54 7.17
CA VAL A 304 -10.14 -13.68 6.95
C VAL A 304 -11.33 -14.16 7.77
N GLU A 305 -12.03 -13.21 8.39
CA GLU A 305 -13.30 -13.46 9.06
C GLU A 305 -14.37 -13.80 8.03
N VAL A 306 -15.16 -14.84 8.31
CA VAL A 306 -16.36 -15.17 7.55
C VAL A 306 -17.59 -14.81 8.38
N THR A 307 -18.28 -13.74 7.98
CA THR A 307 -19.46 -13.24 8.68
C THR A 307 -20.72 -14.01 8.34
N LYS A 308 -20.79 -14.62 7.14
CA LYS A 308 -21.92 -15.45 6.67
C LYS A 308 -21.43 -16.50 5.67
N GLY A 309 -22.07 -17.66 5.67
CA GLY A 309 -21.88 -18.71 4.68
C GLY A 309 -21.19 -19.95 5.19
N LEU A 310 -20.43 -19.88 6.30
CA LEU A 310 -19.77 -21.02 6.93
C LEU A 310 -20.13 -21.16 8.41
N LYS A 311 -19.97 -22.37 8.92
CA LYS A 311 -20.13 -22.71 10.35
C LYS A 311 -18.85 -23.35 10.87
N PRO A 312 -18.54 -23.17 12.16
CA PRO A 312 -17.43 -23.87 12.78
C PRO A 312 -17.60 -25.39 12.66
N GLY A 313 -16.51 -26.08 12.30
CA GLY A 313 -16.47 -27.53 12.12
C GLY A 313 -16.79 -28.01 10.70
N GLU A 314 -17.21 -27.16 9.78
CA GLU A 314 -17.32 -27.52 8.37
C GLU A 314 -15.92 -27.72 7.79
N GLN A 315 -15.78 -28.60 6.81
CA GLN A 315 -14.54 -28.84 6.10
C GLN A 315 -14.51 -28.05 4.79
N ILE A 316 -13.38 -27.41 4.52
CA ILE A 316 -13.15 -26.62 3.31
C ILE A 316 -11.79 -26.97 2.71
N LEU A 317 -11.59 -26.71 1.43
CA LEU A 317 -10.27 -26.77 0.82
C LEU A 317 -9.36 -25.66 1.38
N GLU A 318 -8.13 -25.99 1.69
CA GLU A 318 -7.11 -25.04 2.16
C GLU A 318 -6.67 -24.09 1.05
N PHE A 319 -6.74 -24.56 -0.19
CA PHE A 319 -6.40 -23.78 -1.39
C PHE A 319 -7.60 -23.77 -2.33
N THR A 320 -7.78 -22.65 -3.01
CA THR A 320 -8.78 -22.57 -4.09
C THR A 320 -8.39 -23.54 -5.20
N PRO A 321 -9.34 -24.34 -5.73
CA PRO A 321 -9.06 -25.15 -6.92
C PRO A 321 -8.50 -24.26 -8.01
N VAL A 322 -7.45 -24.72 -8.66
CA VAL A 322 -7.00 -24.09 -9.91
C VAL A 322 -8.08 -24.40 -10.91
N ASP A 323 -8.67 -23.36 -11.48
CA ASP A 323 -9.58 -23.54 -12.61
C ASP A 323 -8.72 -24.07 -13.76
N ASP A 324 -8.76 -25.38 -13.98
CA ASP A 324 -8.00 -26.05 -15.04
C ASP A 324 -8.63 -25.82 -16.44
N GLY A 325 -9.51 -24.82 -16.52
CA GLY A 325 -10.11 -24.39 -17.77
C GLY A 325 -11.13 -25.36 -18.37
N THR A 326 -11.55 -26.41 -17.62
CA THR A 326 -12.45 -27.44 -18.15
C THR A 326 -13.94 -27.08 -18.05
N GLU A 327 -14.33 -25.98 -17.40
CA GLU A 327 -15.68 -25.43 -17.49
C GLU A 327 -15.75 -24.22 -18.45
N GLY A 328 -15.60 -24.46 -19.75
CA GLY A 328 -15.92 -23.51 -20.81
C GLY A 328 -14.74 -22.72 -21.42
N GLY A 329 -13.52 -22.97 -20.98
CA GLY A 329 -12.30 -22.43 -21.62
C GLY A 329 -11.79 -23.40 -22.69
N VAL A 330 -11.21 -22.84 -23.73
CA VAL A 330 -10.63 -23.61 -24.85
C VAL A 330 -9.28 -24.16 -24.40
N ASP A 331 -9.11 -25.49 -24.46
CA ASP A 331 -7.79 -26.11 -24.21
C ASP A 331 -6.85 -25.79 -25.38
N CYS A 332 -5.94 -24.86 -25.15
CA CYS A 332 -4.99 -24.39 -26.15
C CYS A 332 -3.96 -25.47 -26.58
N ASP A 333 -3.79 -26.53 -25.80
CA ASP A 333 -2.93 -27.66 -26.13
C ASP A 333 -3.67 -28.70 -26.95
N ASP A 334 -5.02 -28.74 -26.97
CA ASP A 334 -5.84 -29.63 -27.76
C ASP A 334 -6.26 -29.03 -29.11
N MET A 335 -5.35 -29.05 -30.07
CA MET A 335 -5.60 -28.60 -31.45
C MET A 335 -6.68 -29.40 -32.19
N THR A 336 -7.13 -30.55 -31.64
CA THR A 336 -8.14 -31.40 -32.33
C THR A 336 -9.52 -30.74 -32.28
N ALA A 337 -9.85 -30.02 -31.24
CA ALA A 337 -11.08 -29.25 -31.15
C ALA A 337 -11.12 -28.08 -32.16
N TYR A 338 -10.00 -27.41 -32.37
CA TYR A 338 -9.87 -26.38 -33.41
C TYR A 338 -9.99 -26.94 -34.84
N GLU A 339 -9.34 -28.08 -35.10
CA GLU A 339 -9.45 -28.74 -36.39
C GLU A 339 -10.88 -29.21 -36.71
N GLN A 340 -11.60 -29.71 -35.69
CA GLN A 340 -12.97 -30.13 -35.81
C GLN A 340 -13.92 -28.97 -36.05
N ALA A 341 -13.81 -27.88 -35.29
CA ALA A 341 -14.56 -26.65 -35.50
C ALA A 341 -14.31 -26.05 -36.90
N SER A 342 -13.06 -26.12 -37.38
CA SER A 342 -12.68 -25.69 -38.72
C SER A 342 -13.34 -26.54 -39.84
N MET A 343 -13.47 -27.84 -39.61
CA MET A 343 -14.13 -28.74 -40.58
C MET A 343 -15.66 -28.60 -40.57
N GLU A 344 -16.26 -28.29 -39.44
CA GLU A 344 -17.70 -28.11 -39.29
C GLU A 344 -18.15 -26.67 -39.60
N GLY A 345 -17.22 -25.74 -39.73
CA GLY A 345 -17.49 -24.32 -40.01
C GLY A 345 -18.05 -23.56 -38.81
N ASP A 346 -17.77 -24.05 -37.60
CA ASP A 346 -18.15 -23.41 -36.35
C ASP A 346 -17.24 -22.22 -36.04
N MET A 347 -17.67 -21.05 -36.51
CA MET A 347 -16.94 -19.79 -36.37
C MET A 347 -16.88 -19.29 -34.93
N GLU A 348 -17.81 -19.69 -34.07
CA GLU A 348 -17.88 -19.24 -32.68
C GLU A 348 -16.78 -19.93 -31.87
N THR A 349 -16.61 -21.24 -32.02
CA THR A 349 -15.55 -22.01 -31.37
C THR A 349 -14.17 -21.62 -31.91
N MET A 350 -14.04 -21.36 -33.22
CA MET A 350 -12.77 -20.89 -33.80
C MET A 350 -12.37 -19.51 -33.28
N GLN A 351 -13.32 -18.59 -33.13
CA GLN A 351 -13.06 -17.24 -32.64
C GLN A 351 -12.68 -17.23 -31.14
N ALA A 352 -13.33 -18.09 -30.34
CA ALA A 352 -12.96 -18.27 -28.92
C ALA A 352 -11.52 -18.82 -28.80
N PHE A 353 -11.12 -19.76 -29.70
CA PHE A 353 -9.76 -20.30 -29.74
C PHE A 353 -8.71 -19.24 -30.13
N GLU A 354 -9.03 -18.37 -31.10
CA GLU A 354 -8.13 -17.27 -31.48
C GLU A 354 -7.96 -16.24 -30.39
N GLU A 355 -9.03 -15.89 -29.68
CA GLU A 355 -9.02 -14.86 -28.63
C GLU A 355 -8.33 -15.34 -27.34
N GLU A 356 -8.53 -16.60 -26.95
CA GLU A 356 -7.98 -17.17 -25.71
C GLU A 356 -6.55 -17.72 -25.86
N CYS A 357 -6.20 -18.28 -27.05
CA CYS A 357 -4.91 -18.95 -27.23
C CYS A 357 -3.87 -18.15 -28.01
N PHE A 358 -4.25 -17.13 -28.77
CA PHE A 358 -3.34 -16.33 -29.60
C PHE A 358 -3.46 -14.80 -29.40
N GLY A 359 -4.39 -14.31 -28.55
CA GLY A 359 -4.53 -12.91 -28.14
C GLY A 359 -3.65 -12.60 -26.95
#